data_d53b1b926c4f08fdbed5ebfcfaa9d0fd
#
_entry.id   d53b1b926c4f08fdbed5ebfcfaa9d0fd
#
_cell.length_a   1.000
_cell.length_b   1.000
_cell.length_c   1.000
_cell.angle_alpha   90.00
_cell.angle_beta   90.00
_cell.angle_gamma   90.00
#
_symmetry.space_group_name_H-M   'P 1'
#
loop_
_entity.id
_entity.type
_entity.pdbx_description
1 polymer ?
#
loop_
_entity_poly.entity_id
_entity_poly.type
_entity_poly.pdbx_seq_one_letter_code
_entity_poly.pdbx_strand_id
1 'polypeptide(L)'
;MKILWFIFLFSCGCAFTRGPINSRLGVNYLFLQSFPEKHRITLFNKIPSLKHLEKNIKKDDETELNNLYEILKMHVGYLSYSEMEKVRLSLVVSYYAHYNQKRESREKFIIHPLSVAIILSESKPDVDTLIGGLLHDTVEDTNVTFSEIECVFGENVRRIVEGVTKATNCANDNENIYEMNLRSMFLSMKDDWRIILVKLADRLHNMRTIEYMRRDKRIRISNETLEIYSPLAHRIGMWNIRNELEDLSFKSLEPIKYYQVVYNRTKRVQLYASKIEGLQTKMDDILTKTIPGKYKLEYRTKSVYSAWKKTERYNCGVSDLKDLIALRIIINEDWVYHLSETSGVCFILLSKIHSIWKYIPGTVKDYIHFPKPNGYQSLHTTILIDNNLPLEIQIRTQKMHNIAEYGTAAHWKYKSNKTNGRSVGWLDIFDEWDRTNEKTDLIKSVLKLPVTKLM
;
A
#
# COMPACT_ATOMS: atom_id res chain seq x y z
N MET A 1 -17.98 -14.91 -18.50
CA MET A 1 -18.67 -14.02 -17.56
C MET A 1 -17.82 -13.60 -16.36
N LYS A 2 -16.98 -14.43 -15.74
CA LYS A 2 -16.09 -14.06 -14.62
C LYS A 2 -14.94 -13.12 -14.99
N ILE A 3 -14.45 -13.11 -16.21
CA ILE A 3 -13.33 -12.27 -16.69
C ILE A 3 -13.78 -10.83 -16.99
N LEU A 4 -14.99 -10.62 -17.45
CA LEU A 4 -15.56 -9.27 -17.66
C LEU A 4 -15.76 -8.52 -16.32
N TRP A 5 -16.04 -9.24 -15.24
CA TRP A 5 -16.17 -8.67 -13.90
C TRP A 5 -14.82 -8.15 -13.36
N PHE A 6 -13.73 -8.84 -13.70
CA PHE A 6 -12.37 -8.43 -13.30
C PHE A 6 -11.88 -7.16 -14.01
N ILE A 7 -12.30 -6.96 -15.27
CA ILE A 7 -11.94 -5.76 -16.06
C ILE A 7 -12.74 -4.54 -15.57
N PHE A 8 -13.98 -4.73 -15.10
CA PHE A 8 -14.85 -3.65 -14.61
C PHE A 8 -14.42 -3.11 -13.24
N LEU A 9 -13.85 -3.95 -12.37
CA LEU A 9 -13.38 -3.54 -11.03
C LEU A 9 -12.11 -2.68 -11.06
N PHE A 10 -11.32 -2.74 -12.14
CA PHE A 10 -10.08 -1.95 -12.26
C PHE A 10 -10.22 -0.67 -13.11
N SER A 11 -11.33 -0.47 -13.79
CA SER A 11 -11.53 0.72 -14.64
C SER A 11 -12.34 1.84 -14.00
N CYS A 12 -13.13 1.54 -12.97
CA CYS A 12 -13.81 2.53 -12.15
C CYS A 12 -13.15 2.53 -10.77
N GLY A 13 -12.68 3.68 -10.31
CA GLY A 13 -12.41 3.90 -8.90
C GLY A 13 -13.68 3.49 -8.15
N CYS A 14 -13.64 2.36 -7.44
CA CYS A 14 -14.81 1.83 -6.75
C CYS A 14 -15.31 2.84 -5.73
N ALA A 15 -16.28 3.65 -6.14
CA ALA A 15 -17.26 4.15 -5.22
C ALA A 15 -18.00 2.91 -4.67
N PHE A 16 -17.91 2.68 -3.38
CA PHE A 16 -18.78 1.76 -2.67
C PHE A 16 -20.23 2.23 -2.87
N THR A 17 -20.88 1.71 -3.92
CA THR A 17 -22.33 1.87 -4.08
C THR A 17 -22.98 0.97 -3.03
N ARG A 18 -23.72 1.59 -2.12
CA ARG A 18 -24.63 0.94 -1.19
C ARG A 18 -25.66 0.11 -1.97
N GLY A 19 -25.42 -1.20 -2.08
CA GLY A 19 -26.47 -2.17 -2.33
C GLY A 19 -26.98 -2.70 -0.99
N PRO A 20 -28.30 -2.94 -0.81
CA PRO A 20 -28.81 -3.49 0.43
C PRO A 20 -28.24 -4.89 0.63
N ILE A 21 -27.64 -5.12 1.79
CA ILE A 21 -27.20 -6.44 2.25
C ILE A 21 -28.46 -7.26 2.49
N ASN A 22 -28.87 -8.02 1.49
CA ASN A 22 -29.94 -9.00 1.65
C ASN A 22 -29.41 -10.25 2.34
N SER A 23 -29.94 -10.47 3.52
CA SER A 23 -29.89 -11.65 4.36
C SER A 23 -30.15 -12.95 3.58
N ARG A 24 -29.09 -13.74 3.32
CA ARG A 24 -29.15 -15.21 3.15
C ARG A 24 -27.74 -15.80 3.09
N LEU A 25 -27.07 -15.83 4.22
CA LEU A 25 -26.04 -16.82 4.54
C LEU A 25 -26.32 -17.22 6.00
N GLY A 26 -26.85 -18.40 6.18
CA GLY A 26 -26.97 -19.03 7.48
C GLY A 26 -25.58 -19.33 8.03
N VAL A 27 -25.01 -18.36 8.70
CA VAL A 27 -23.81 -18.52 9.50
C VAL A 27 -24.28 -18.83 10.92
N ASN A 28 -23.91 -20.00 11.40
CA ASN A 28 -24.15 -20.45 12.77
C ASN A 28 -23.80 -19.34 13.78
N TYR A 29 -24.83 -18.80 14.42
CA TYR A 29 -24.76 -17.83 15.52
C TYR A 29 -24.26 -18.50 16.81
N LEU A 30 -23.02 -19.00 16.82
CA LEU A 30 -22.37 -19.47 18.04
C LEU A 30 -20.93 -18.95 18.01
N PHE A 31 -20.65 -18.03 18.94
CA PHE A 31 -19.40 -17.30 19.24
C PHE A 31 -19.28 -15.84 18.73
N LEU A 32 -20.33 -15.05 18.83
CA LEU A 32 -20.18 -13.61 19.02
C LEU A 32 -20.07 -13.34 20.53
N GLN A 33 -18.90 -13.60 21.12
CA GLN A 33 -18.64 -13.04 22.45
C GLN A 33 -18.47 -11.52 22.27
N SER A 34 -19.49 -10.75 22.68
CA SER A 34 -19.40 -9.32 22.94
C SER A 34 -18.15 -9.06 23.77
N PHE A 35 -17.48 -7.93 23.53
CA PHE A 35 -16.33 -7.51 24.36
C PHE A 35 -16.84 -7.43 25.81
N PRO A 36 -16.42 -8.33 26.73
CA PRO A 36 -17.09 -8.47 28.03
C PRO A 36 -17.00 -7.17 28.81
N GLU A 37 -18.08 -6.78 29.45
CA GLU A 37 -18.16 -5.56 30.27
C GLU A 37 -17.00 -5.46 31.28
N LYS A 38 -16.59 -6.58 31.87
CA LYS A 38 -15.41 -6.66 32.74
C LYS A 38 -14.10 -6.19 32.06
N HIS A 39 -13.90 -6.52 30.80
CA HIS A 39 -12.71 -6.08 30.06
C HIS A 39 -12.78 -4.59 29.74
N ARG A 40 -13.97 -4.05 29.46
CA ARG A 40 -14.22 -2.64 29.23
C ARG A 40 -13.92 -1.79 30.46
N ILE A 41 -14.42 -2.20 31.63
CA ILE A 41 -14.14 -1.54 32.92
C ILE A 41 -12.62 -1.54 33.19
N THR A 42 -11.96 -2.66 32.96
CA THR A 42 -10.50 -2.77 33.12
C THR A 42 -9.76 -1.83 32.15
N LEU A 43 -10.24 -1.68 30.92
CA LEU A 43 -9.67 -0.78 29.93
C LEU A 43 -9.80 0.69 30.35
N PHE A 44 -11.00 1.14 30.76
CA PHE A 44 -11.23 2.52 31.20
C PHE A 44 -10.50 2.88 32.48
N ASN A 45 -10.16 1.91 33.32
CA ASN A 45 -9.25 2.13 34.44
C ASN A 45 -7.80 2.35 34.02
N LYS A 46 -7.38 1.81 32.86
CA LYS A 46 -6.04 2.01 32.28
C LYS A 46 -5.95 3.24 31.37
N ILE A 47 -7.09 3.72 30.87
CA ILE A 47 -7.21 4.92 30.04
C ILE A 47 -8.22 5.87 30.69
N PRO A 48 -7.84 6.58 31.75
CA PRO A 48 -8.71 7.49 32.50
C PRO A 48 -9.38 8.55 31.64
N SER A 49 -8.75 9.00 30.57
CA SER A 49 -9.31 9.95 29.61
C SER A 49 -10.62 9.49 28.97
N LEU A 50 -10.86 8.18 28.87
CA LEU A 50 -12.08 7.58 28.32
C LEU A 50 -13.15 7.24 29.38
N LYS A 51 -12.84 7.37 30.67
CA LYS A 51 -13.73 6.95 31.78
C LYS A 51 -15.09 7.65 31.77
N HIS A 52 -15.15 8.90 31.30
CA HIS A 52 -16.40 9.66 31.19
C HIS A 52 -17.41 9.05 30.22
N LEU A 53 -16.98 8.17 29.29
CA LEU A 53 -17.84 7.49 28.32
C LEU A 53 -18.51 6.24 28.88
N GLU A 54 -18.04 5.69 30.01
CA GLU A 54 -18.51 4.43 30.59
C GLU A 54 -20.04 4.38 30.78
N LYS A 55 -20.63 5.51 31.17
CA LYS A 55 -22.07 5.65 31.39
C LYS A 55 -22.92 5.87 30.13
N ASN A 56 -22.26 6.19 29.00
CA ASN A 56 -22.93 6.61 27.75
C ASN A 56 -22.94 5.52 26.67
N ILE A 57 -22.36 4.37 26.94
CA ILE A 57 -22.24 3.27 25.97
C ILE A 57 -23.60 2.60 25.78
N LYS A 58 -24.02 2.52 24.54
CA LYS A 58 -25.27 1.87 24.12
C LYS A 58 -24.98 0.46 23.59
N LYS A 59 -26.00 -0.40 23.64
CA LYS A 59 -25.92 -1.75 23.06
C LYS A 59 -25.63 -1.73 21.54
N ASP A 60 -26.12 -0.72 20.85
CA ASP A 60 -25.88 -0.52 19.40
C ASP A 60 -24.40 -0.25 19.10
N ASP A 61 -23.68 0.42 20.00
CA ASP A 61 -22.24 0.68 19.86
C ASP A 61 -21.43 -0.62 19.90
N GLU A 62 -21.81 -1.56 20.75
CA GLU A 62 -21.15 -2.87 20.82
C GLU A 62 -21.39 -3.70 19.55
N THR A 63 -22.59 -3.62 19.00
CA THR A 63 -22.91 -4.30 17.73
C THR A 63 -22.10 -3.70 16.58
N GLU A 64 -22.02 -2.39 16.50
CA GLU A 64 -21.22 -1.68 15.49
C GLU A 64 -19.74 -2.03 15.62
N LEU A 65 -19.19 -1.96 16.82
CA LEU A 65 -17.79 -2.28 17.10
C LEU A 65 -17.43 -3.73 16.70
N ASN A 66 -18.31 -4.68 17.01
CA ASN A 66 -18.13 -6.07 16.59
C ASN A 66 -18.15 -6.20 15.05
N ASN A 67 -19.03 -5.50 14.35
CA ASN A 67 -19.06 -5.50 12.91
C ASN A 67 -17.75 -4.91 12.30
N LEU A 68 -17.24 -3.82 12.86
CA LEU A 68 -15.97 -3.22 12.45
C LEU A 68 -14.80 -4.18 12.68
N TYR A 69 -14.80 -4.90 13.82
CA TYR A 69 -13.78 -5.90 14.12
C TYR A 69 -13.84 -7.10 13.16
N GLU A 70 -15.02 -7.62 12.82
CA GLU A 70 -15.14 -8.72 11.85
C GLU A 70 -14.63 -8.31 10.45
N ILE A 71 -14.84 -7.05 10.04
CA ILE A 71 -14.24 -6.51 8.81
C ILE A 71 -12.71 -6.54 8.92
N LEU A 72 -12.14 -6.02 10.00
CA LEU A 72 -10.68 -5.98 10.20
C LEU A 72 -10.08 -7.39 10.26
N LYS A 73 -10.73 -8.31 10.96
CA LYS A 73 -10.31 -9.69 11.13
C LYS A 73 -10.10 -10.44 9.81
N MET A 74 -10.91 -10.16 8.79
CA MET A 74 -10.74 -10.74 7.46
C MET A 74 -9.38 -10.38 6.82
N HIS A 75 -8.78 -9.26 7.21
CA HIS A 75 -7.51 -8.77 6.66
C HIS A 75 -6.29 -9.16 7.50
N VAL A 76 -6.47 -9.44 8.80
CA VAL A 76 -5.36 -9.71 9.74
C VAL A 76 -5.23 -11.18 10.12
N GLY A 77 -5.79 -12.11 9.35
CA GLY A 77 -5.76 -13.56 9.61
C GLY A 77 -4.37 -14.22 9.65
N TYR A 78 -3.31 -13.46 9.37
CA TYR A 78 -1.92 -13.90 9.51
C TYR A 78 -1.35 -13.73 10.94
N LEU A 79 -2.06 -13.02 11.82
CA LEU A 79 -1.70 -12.80 13.20
C LEU A 79 -2.09 -14.00 14.09
N SER A 80 -1.36 -14.17 15.17
CA SER A 80 -1.74 -15.11 16.23
C SER A 80 -3.00 -14.64 16.98
N TYR A 81 -3.66 -15.55 17.69
CA TYR A 81 -4.85 -15.20 18.46
C TYR A 81 -4.57 -14.07 19.49
N SER A 82 -3.46 -14.13 20.20
CA SER A 82 -3.08 -13.09 21.18
C SER A 82 -2.81 -11.73 20.54
N GLU A 83 -2.23 -11.70 19.33
CA GLU A 83 -2.03 -10.46 18.58
C GLU A 83 -3.36 -9.89 18.06
N MET A 84 -4.27 -10.75 17.58
CA MET A 84 -5.62 -10.32 17.18
C MET A 84 -6.39 -9.69 18.32
N GLU A 85 -6.28 -10.22 19.55
CA GLU A 85 -6.93 -9.61 20.73
C GLU A 85 -6.34 -8.22 21.04
N LYS A 86 -5.03 -7.99 20.86
CA LYS A 86 -4.42 -6.66 21.02
C LYS A 86 -4.94 -5.69 19.95
N VAL A 87 -5.05 -6.14 18.70
CA VAL A 87 -5.62 -5.34 17.60
C VAL A 87 -7.09 -5.01 17.87
N ARG A 88 -7.87 -5.97 18.39
CA ARG A 88 -9.25 -5.73 18.81
C ARG A 88 -9.32 -4.67 19.91
N LEU A 89 -8.47 -4.77 20.91
CA LEU A 89 -8.40 -3.80 22.01
C LEU A 89 -8.07 -2.40 21.50
N SER A 90 -7.14 -2.26 20.57
CA SER A 90 -6.79 -0.95 19.98
C SER A 90 -7.92 -0.36 19.13
N LEU A 91 -8.70 -1.20 18.42
CA LEU A 91 -9.91 -0.75 17.73
C LEU A 91 -10.96 -0.22 18.72
N VAL A 92 -11.14 -0.89 19.88
CA VAL A 92 -12.04 -0.45 20.96
C VAL A 92 -11.60 0.91 21.49
N VAL A 93 -10.31 1.11 21.78
CA VAL A 93 -9.75 2.40 22.25
C VAL A 93 -9.99 3.49 21.21
N SER A 94 -9.66 3.24 19.95
CA SER A 94 -9.87 4.20 18.87
C SER A 94 -11.34 4.55 18.68
N TYR A 95 -12.24 3.56 18.75
CA TYR A 95 -13.70 3.77 18.65
C TYR A 95 -14.21 4.73 19.73
N TYR A 96 -13.86 4.49 20.99
CA TYR A 96 -14.33 5.33 22.09
C TYR A 96 -13.60 6.67 22.15
N ALA A 97 -12.33 6.76 21.77
CA ALA A 97 -11.62 8.01 21.69
C ALA A 97 -12.28 9.00 20.70
N HIS A 98 -12.74 8.49 19.56
CA HIS A 98 -13.38 9.28 18.50
C HIS A 98 -14.92 9.19 18.50
N TYR A 99 -15.54 8.81 19.62
CA TYR A 99 -16.95 8.42 19.71
C TYR A 99 -17.94 9.39 19.06
N ASN A 100 -17.77 10.71 19.26
CA ASN A 100 -18.66 11.73 18.72
C ASN A 100 -18.10 12.47 17.51
N GLN A 101 -16.96 12.06 17.00
CA GLN A 101 -16.29 12.73 15.90
C GLN A 101 -16.80 12.23 14.54
N LYS A 102 -16.88 13.15 13.58
CA LYS A 102 -17.22 12.88 12.18
C LYS A 102 -16.21 13.54 11.26
N ARG A 103 -15.92 12.89 10.16
CA ARG A 103 -15.09 13.44 9.07
C ARG A 103 -15.86 14.47 8.23
N GLU A 104 -15.16 15.17 7.33
CA GLU A 104 -15.77 16.07 6.34
C GLU A 104 -16.77 15.33 5.42
N SER A 105 -16.60 14.00 5.21
CA SER A 105 -17.57 13.12 4.54
C SER A 105 -18.85 12.86 5.33
N ARG A 106 -18.95 13.31 6.58
CA ARG A 106 -20.02 13.06 7.56
C ARG A 106 -20.06 11.61 8.10
N GLU A 107 -19.15 10.75 7.71
CA GLU A 107 -18.98 9.42 8.28
C GLU A 107 -18.38 9.50 9.70
N LYS A 108 -18.61 8.47 10.52
CA LYS A 108 -17.97 8.36 11.83
C LYS A 108 -16.45 8.31 11.66
N PHE A 109 -15.72 9.01 12.52
CA PHE A 109 -14.28 9.13 12.42
C PHE A 109 -13.55 7.78 12.44
N ILE A 110 -14.06 6.81 13.22
CA ILE A 110 -13.48 5.45 13.35
C ILE A 110 -13.26 4.72 12.02
N ILE A 111 -14.00 5.07 10.96
CA ILE A 111 -13.83 4.48 9.63
C ILE A 111 -12.44 4.80 9.07
N HIS A 112 -11.85 5.95 9.46
CA HIS A 112 -10.50 6.32 9.01
C HIS A 112 -9.41 5.42 9.61
N PRO A 113 -9.21 5.32 10.93
CA PRO A 113 -8.18 4.46 11.49
C PRO A 113 -8.39 2.99 11.14
N LEU A 114 -9.64 2.52 11.03
CA LEU A 114 -9.94 1.19 10.52
C LEU A 114 -9.43 0.99 9.08
N SER A 115 -9.71 1.94 8.19
CA SER A 115 -9.24 1.89 6.79
C SER A 115 -7.73 1.95 6.69
N VAL A 116 -7.07 2.75 7.53
CA VAL A 116 -5.60 2.81 7.65
C VAL A 116 -5.04 1.44 8.05
N ALA A 117 -5.62 0.78 9.05
CA ALA A 117 -5.22 -0.56 9.47
C ALA A 117 -5.44 -1.62 8.36
N ILE A 118 -6.53 -1.53 7.60
CA ILE A 118 -6.79 -2.41 6.45
C ILE A 118 -5.74 -2.19 5.35
N ILE A 119 -5.41 -0.95 5.00
CA ILE A 119 -4.35 -0.63 4.02
C ILE A 119 -3.00 -1.20 4.49
N LEU A 120 -2.65 -1.01 5.77
CA LEU A 120 -1.43 -1.56 6.34
C LEU A 120 -1.39 -3.08 6.27
N SER A 121 -2.51 -3.76 6.53
CA SER A 121 -2.60 -5.22 6.56
C SER A 121 -2.23 -5.90 5.24
N GLU A 122 -2.35 -5.19 4.10
CA GLU A 122 -1.93 -5.70 2.79
C GLU A 122 -0.43 -6.06 2.76
N SER A 123 0.40 -5.31 3.49
CA SER A 123 1.84 -5.58 3.62
C SER A 123 2.18 -6.60 4.72
N LYS A 124 1.18 -7.09 5.46
CA LYS A 124 1.32 -8.03 6.60
C LYS A 124 2.34 -7.54 7.63
N PRO A 125 2.22 -6.31 8.15
CA PRO A 125 3.15 -5.77 9.13
C PRO A 125 3.05 -6.51 10.48
N ASP A 126 3.94 -6.15 11.42
CA ASP A 126 3.82 -6.59 12.80
C ASP A 126 2.58 -6.00 13.50
N VAL A 127 2.23 -6.57 14.64
CA VAL A 127 1.06 -6.17 15.41
C VAL A 127 1.15 -4.72 15.91
N ASP A 128 2.34 -4.26 16.31
CA ASP A 128 2.56 -2.91 16.83
C ASP A 128 2.31 -1.85 15.76
N THR A 129 2.68 -2.12 14.51
CA THR A 129 2.40 -1.25 13.36
C THR A 129 0.89 -1.12 13.10
N LEU A 130 0.14 -2.22 13.17
CA LEU A 130 -1.31 -2.18 13.01
C LEU A 130 -2.00 -1.41 14.13
N ILE A 131 -1.58 -1.65 15.38
CA ILE A 131 -2.07 -0.91 16.55
C ILE A 131 -1.73 0.58 16.41
N GLY A 132 -0.50 0.90 15.99
CA GLY A 132 -0.08 2.27 15.69
C GLY A 132 -0.97 2.93 14.63
N GLY A 133 -1.34 2.19 13.58
CA GLY A 133 -2.28 2.66 12.57
C GLY A 133 -3.71 2.89 13.08
N LEU A 134 -4.20 2.06 14.00
CA LEU A 134 -5.52 2.27 14.62
C LEU A 134 -5.55 3.44 15.61
N LEU A 135 -4.41 3.78 16.21
CA LEU A 135 -4.31 4.80 17.26
C LEU A 135 -3.61 6.10 16.81
N HIS A 136 -3.22 6.22 15.53
CA HIS A 136 -2.34 7.28 15.06
C HIS A 136 -2.86 8.71 15.31
N ASP A 137 -4.18 8.91 15.22
CA ASP A 137 -4.83 10.20 15.44
C ASP A 137 -5.36 10.39 16.87
N THR A 138 -5.33 9.33 17.71
CA THR A 138 -5.99 9.38 19.04
C THR A 138 -5.41 10.44 19.95
N VAL A 139 -4.10 10.64 19.96
CA VAL A 139 -3.46 11.65 20.82
C VAL A 139 -3.60 13.06 20.26
N GLU A 140 -3.64 13.19 18.93
CA GLU A 140 -3.77 14.49 18.26
C GLU A 140 -5.19 15.04 18.35
N ASP A 141 -6.19 14.19 18.14
CA ASP A 141 -7.59 14.62 17.96
C ASP A 141 -8.46 14.36 19.20
N THR A 142 -7.91 13.76 20.27
CA THR A 142 -8.68 13.41 21.50
C THR A 142 -7.90 13.70 22.77
N ASN A 143 -8.49 13.37 23.92
CA ASN A 143 -7.84 13.56 25.23
C ASN A 143 -6.95 12.39 25.66
N VAL A 144 -6.77 11.36 24.82
CA VAL A 144 -5.91 10.22 25.12
C VAL A 144 -4.45 10.67 25.08
N THR A 145 -3.67 10.25 26.07
CA THR A 145 -2.26 10.64 26.23
C THR A 145 -1.30 9.55 25.76
N PHE A 146 -0.07 9.91 25.41
CA PHE A 146 0.98 8.94 25.10
C PHE A 146 1.25 7.97 26.26
N SER A 147 1.19 8.43 27.51
CA SER A 147 1.39 7.60 28.69
C SER A 147 0.29 6.53 28.84
N GLU A 148 -0.95 6.85 28.50
CA GLU A 148 -2.05 5.90 28.50
C GLU A 148 -1.88 4.83 27.41
N ILE A 149 -1.43 5.24 26.19
CA ILE A 149 -1.10 4.30 25.12
C ILE A 149 0.04 3.37 25.56
N GLU A 150 1.09 3.90 26.16
CA GLU A 150 2.22 3.11 26.64
C GLU A 150 1.80 2.10 27.72
N CYS A 151 0.94 2.51 28.66
CA CYS A 151 0.44 1.65 29.73
C CYS A 151 -0.34 0.42 29.22
N VAL A 152 -1.07 0.58 28.09
CA VAL A 152 -1.93 -0.47 27.55
C VAL A 152 -1.24 -1.29 26.47
N PHE A 153 -0.49 -0.65 25.57
CA PHE A 153 0.05 -1.26 24.35
C PHE A 153 1.58 -1.35 24.33
N GLY A 154 2.26 -0.70 25.28
CA GLY A 154 3.71 -0.71 25.41
C GLY A 154 4.44 0.40 24.66
N GLU A 155 5.73 0.50 24.91
CA GLU A 155 6.61 1.56 24.43
C GLU A 155 6.71 1.62 22.89
N ASN A 156 6.73 0.46 22.20
CA ASN A 156 6.83 0.41 20.75
C ASN A 156 5.66 1.10 20.07
N VAL A 157 4.44 0.81 20.52
CA VAL A 157 3.22 1.45 19.98
C VAL A 157 3.23 2.94 20.27
N ARG A 158 3.60 3.35 21.50
CA ARG A 158 3.75 4.76 21.87
C ARG A 158 4.69 5.48 20.93
N ARG A 159 5.88 4.91 20.66
CA ARG A 159 6.87 5.50 19.74
C ARG A 159 6.32 5.68 18.32
N ILE A 160 5.59 4.70 17.81
CA ILE A 160 4.97 4.80 16.48
C ILE A 160 3.96 5.94 16.46
N VAL A 161 3.03 5.99 17.43
CA VAL A 161 2.00 7.03 17.50
C VAL A 161 2.62 8.40 17.68
N GLU A 162 3.60 8.56 18.58
CA GLU A 162 4.32 9.81 18.80
C GLU A 162 5.05 10.29 17.54
N GLY A 163 5.72 9.37 16.81
CA GLY A 163 6.41 9.70 15.57
C GLY A 163 5.46 10.12 14.45
N VAL A 164 4.28 9.48 14.37
CA VAL A 164 3.23 9.85 13.42
C VAL A 164 2.65 11.21 13.75
N THR A 165 2.32 11.50 15.01
CA THR A 165 1.80 12.79 15.48
C THR A 165 2.80 13.93 15.23
N LYS A 166 4.09 13.74 15.54
CA LYS A 166 5.14 14.74 15.24
C LYS A 166 5.23 15.04 13.75
N ALA A 167 5.06 14.02 12.91
CA ALA A 167 5.06 14.17 11.46
C ALA A 167 3.81 14.88 10.92
N THR A 168 2.69 14.94 11.65
CA THR A 168 1.44 15.61 11.26
C THR A 168 1.46 17.10 11.57
N ASN A 169 1.97 17.50 12.74
CA ASN A 169 2.03 18.91 13.20
C ASN A 169 2.86 19.83 12.29
N CYS A 170 3.24 19.30 11.19
CA CYS A 170 4.12 19.86 10.17
C CYS A 170 3.42 20.72 9.11
N ALA A 171 2.11 20.89 9.14
CA ALA A 171 1.33 21.47 8.03
C ALA A 171 0.97 22.96 8.19
N ASN A 172 1.75 23.76 8.91
CA ASN A 172 1.48 25.20 9.06
C ASN A 172 2.10 26.05 7.93
N ASP A 173 1.39 27.10 7.53
CA ASP A 173 1.46 27.86 6.28
C ASP A 173 2.74 28.69 5.99
N ASN A 174 3.82 28.56 6.75
CA ASN A 174 5.10 29.24 6.49
C ASN A 174 6.13 28.28 5.89
N GLU A 175 6.73 28.64 4.75
CA GLU A 175 7.73 27.82 4.04
C GLU A 175 8.86 27.30 4.95
N ASN A 176 9.37 28.12 5.88
CA ASN A 176 10.39 27.74 6.84
C ASN A 176 9.89 26.68 7.85
N ILE A 177 8.62 26.74 8.23
CA ILE A 177 8.00 25.78 9.14
C ILE A 177 7.76 24.44 8.39
N TYR A 178 7.35 24.51 7.12
CA TYR A 178 7.16 23.34 6.28
C TYR A 178 8.45 22.51 6.12
N GLU A 179 9.59 23.17 5.85
CA GLU A 179 10.89 22.48 5.74
C GLU A 179 11.37 21.88 7.08
N MET A 180 11.25 22.63 8.17
CA MET A 180 11.58 22.13 9.52
C MET A 180 10.75 20.91 9.90
N ASN A 181 9.55 20.91 9.49
CA ASN A 181 8.55 19.90 9.75
C ASN A 181 8.82 18.62 8.94
N LEU A 182 9.07 18.74 7.66
CA LEU A 182 9.53 17.62 6.85
C LEU A 182 10.81 17.01 7.40
N ARG A 183 11.74 17.83 7.89
CA ARG A 183 12.94 17.36 8.56
C ARG A 183 12.60 16.54 9.81
N SER A 184 11.73 17.05 10.68
CA SER A 184 11.30 16.34 11.89
C SER A 184 10.60 15.02 11.56
N MET A 185 9.77 15.02 10.50
CA MET A 185 9.12 13.81 9.97
C MET A 185 10.16 12.78 9.53
N PHE A 186 11.14 13.19 8.72
CA PHE A 186 12.18 12.28 8.25
C PHE A 186 13.07 11.76 9.38
N LEU A 187 13.40 12.59 10.38
CA LEU A 187 14.16 12.16 11.55
C LEU A 187 13.40 11.13 12.38
N SER A 188 12.10 11.34 12.61
CA SER A 188 11.24 10.36 13.30
C SER A 188 11.16 9.04 12.54
N MET A 189 11.13 9.09 11.20
CA MET A 189 11.14 7.92 10.34
C MET A 189 12.46 7.15 10.37
N LYS A 190 13.58 7.82 10.66
CA LYS A 190 14.88 7.19 10.84
C LYS A 190 14.91 6.30 12.08
N ASP A 191 14.30 6.76 13.17
CA ASP A 191 14.27 6.03 14.43
C ASP A 191 13.37 4.80 14.35
N ASP A 192 12.25 4.91 13.63
CA ASP A 192 11.34 3.79 13.40
C ASP A 192 10.66 3.87 12.01
N TRP A 193 11.10 3.02 11.08
CA TRP A 193 10.57 2.95 9.72
C TRP A 193 9.05 2.64 9.64
N ARG A 194 8.45 2.06 10.71
CA ARG A 194 7.01 1.76 10.79
C ARG A 194 6.17 3.02 10.73
N ILE A 195 6.71 4.15 11.18
CA ILE A 195 6.10 5.47 11.07
C ILE A 195 5.81 5.82 9.61
N ILE A 196 6.73 5.49 8.69
CA ILE A 196 6.53 5.73 7.25
C ILE A 196 5.34 4.93 6.72
N LEU A 197 5.23 3.66 7.12
CA LEU A 197 4.12 2.80 6.68
C LEU A 197 2.77 3.36 7.11
N VAL A 198 2.67 3.77 8.39
CA VAL A 198 1.44 4.36 8.93
C VAL A 198 1.11 5.66 8.19
N LYS A 199 2.09 6.55 7.99
CA LYS A 199 1.90 7.81 7.26
C LYS A 199 1.49 7.63 5.80
N LEU A 200 2.03 6.63 5.11
CA LEU A 200 1.63 6.33 3.73
C LEU A 200 0.21 5.77 3.66
N ALA A 201 -0.18 4.91 4.61
CA ALA A 201 -1.53 4.38 4.69
C ALA A 201 -2.56 5.46 5.06
N ASP A 202 -2.24 6.33 6.02
CA ASP A 202 -3.02 7.51 6.36
C ASP A 202 -3.20 8.43 5.14
N ARG A 203 -2.11 8.82 4.47
CA ARG A 203 -2.15 9.65 3.27
C ARG A 203 -2.99 9.01 2.17
N LEU A 204 -2.87 7.70 1.96
CA LEU A 204 -3.66 7.01 0.94
C LEU A 204 -5.16 7.05 1.25
N HIS A 205 -5.55 6.81 2.51
CA HIS A 205 -6.96 6.93 2.90
C HIS A 205 -7.48 8.37 2.75
N ASN A 206 -6.68 9.37 3.13
CA ASN A 206 -7.02 10.77 2.96
C ASN A 206 -7.17 11.14 1.47
N MET A 207 -6.34 10.60 0.58
CA MET A 207 -6.47 10.79 -0.85
C MET A 207 -7.70 10.09 -1.45
N ARG A 208 -8.12 8.93 -0.93
CA ARG A 208 -9.37 8.24 -1.33
C ARG A 208 -10.63 9.05 -1.00
N THR A 209 -10.55 9.90 0.02
CA THR A 209 -11.67 10.75 0.49
C THR A 209 -11.47 12.25 0.19
N ILE A 210 -10.51 12.60 -0.67
CA ILE A 210 -10.10 13.99 -0.91
C ILE A 210 -11.20 14.84 -1.54
N GLU A 211 -12.17 14.23 -2.22
CA GLU A 211 -13.26 14.94 -2.90
C GLU A 211 -14.21 15.67 -1.95
N TYR A 212 -14.27 15.26 -0.67
CA TYR A 212 -15.06 15.95 0.36
C TYR A 212 -14.40 17.23 0.89
N MET A 213 -13.11 17.43 0.58
CA MET A 213 -12.37 18.61 1.02
C MET A 213 -12.58 19.81 0.09
N ARG A 214 -12.35 21.02 0.60
CA ARG A 214 -12.36 22.24 -0.20
C ARG A 214 -11.29 22.19 -1.29
N ARG A 215 -11.55 22.87 -2.41
CA ARG A 215 -10.70 22.86 -3.61
C ARG A 215 -9.24 23.26 -3.33
N ASP A 216 -9.03 24.33 -2.57
CA ASP A 216 -7.70 24.83 -2.18
C ASP A 216 -6.90 23.77 -1.41
N LYS A 217 -7.54 23.17 -0.40
CA LYS A 217 -6.97 22.08 0.40
C LYS A 217 -6.67 20.85 -0.46
N ARG A 218 -7.56 20.46 -1.40
CA ARG A 218 -7.34 19.34 -2.32
C ARG A 218 -6.11 19.54 -3.18
N ILE A 219 -5.94 20.74 -3.77
CA ILE A 219 -4.79 21.05 -4.63
C ILE A 219 -3.49 20.95 -3.82
N ARG A 220 -3.44 21.56 -2.62
CA ARG A 220 -2.28 21.51 -1.75
C ARG A 220 -1.89 20.07 -1.38
N ILE A 221 -2.84 19.29 -0.87
CA ILE A 221 -2.61 17.89 -0.45
C ILE A 221 -2.18 17.02 -1.65
N SER A 222 -2.79 17.22 -2.82
CA SER A 222 -2.43 16.45 -4.02
C SER A 222 -1.02 16.76 -4.52
N ASN A 223 -0.58 18.02 -4.50
CA ASN A 223 0.79 18.41 -4.84
C ASN A 223 1.79 17.83 -3.83
N GLU A 224 1.54 17.99 -2.54
CA GLU A 224 2.36 17.41 -1.48
C GLU A 224 2.48 15.88 -1.62
N THR A 225 1.38 15.23 -2.00
CA THR A 225 1.37 13.77 -2.22
C THR A 225 2.27 13.37 -3.39
N LEU A 226 2.25 14.10 -4.50
CA LEU A 226 3.11 13.84 -5.65
C LEU A 226 4.59 14.16 -5.40
N GLU A 227 4.87 15.21 -4.62
CA GLU A 227 6.23 15.69 -4.36
C GLU A 227 6.94 14.90 -3.27
N ILE A 228 6.22 14.41 -2.25
CA ILE A 228 6.81 13.78 -1.07
C ILE A 228 6.41 12.31 -0.93
N TYR A 229 5.09 12.05 -0.80
CA TYR A 229 4.62 10.70 -0.42
C TYR A 229 4.77 9.67 -1.55
N SER A 230 4.54 10.05 -2.81
CA SER A 230 4.72 9.15 -3.94
C SER A 230 6.20 8.76 -4.13
N PRO A 231 7.18 9.69 -4.14
CA PRO A 231 8.60 9.34 -4.14
C PRO A 231 9.04 8.52 -2.93
N LEU A 232 8.48 8.79 -1.75
CA LEU A 232 8.77 8.04 -0.54
C LEU A 232 8.28 6.58 -0.67
N ALA A 233 7.03 6.39 -1.09
CA ALA A 233 6.47 5.06 -1.37
C ALA A 233 7.28 4.30 -2.43
N HIS A 234 7.79 5.01 -3.45
CA HIS A 234 8.69 4.43 -4.46
C HIS A 234 10.00 3.93 -3.87
N ARG A 235 10.61 4.70 -2.97
CA ARG A 235 11.90 4.34 -2.34
C ARG A 235 11.81 3.10 -1.48
N ILE A 236 10.74 2.99 -0.67
CA ILE A 236 10.53 1.82 0.18
C ILE A 236 9.92 0.63 -0.59
N GLY A 237 9.63 0.82 -1.89
CA GLY A 237 9.13 -0.24 -2.78
C GLY A 237 7.64 -0.53 -2.70
N MET A 238 6.84 0.34 -2.09
CA MET A 238 5.37 0.17 -1.98
C MET A 238 4.65 0.63 -3.25
N TRP A 239 4.76 -0.17 -4.32
CA TRP A 239 4.28 0.19 -5.65
C TRP A 239 2.77 0.40 -5.74
N ASN A 240 1.99 -0.38 -5.02
CA ASN A 240 0.53 -0.26 -5.05
C ASN A 240 0.10 1.08 -4.45
N ILE A 241 0.60 1.41 -3.27
CA ILE A 241 0.33 2.70 -2.60
C ILE A 241 0.80 3.86 -3.49
N ARG A 242 2.02 3.79 -4.01
CA ARG A 242 2.54 4.81 -4.91
C ARG A 242 1.62 5.07 -6.11
N ASN A 243 1.26 4.00 -6.86
CA ASN A 243 0.45 4.15 -8.06
C ASN A 243 -0.92 4.76 -7.76
N GLU A 244 -1.54 4.34 -6.65
CA GLU A 244 -2.84 4.87 -6.25
C GLU A 244 -2.74 6.32 -5.79
N LEU A 245 -1.71 6.69 -5.01
CA LEU A 245 -1.44 8.07 -4.62
C LEU A 245 -1.25 8.97 -5.84
N GLU A 246 -0.44 8.51 -6.83
CA GLU A 246 -0.22 9.24 -8.09
C GLU A 246 -1.53 9.41 -8.89
N ASP A 247 -2.33 8.35 -9.04
CA ASP A 247 -3.57 8.38 -9.82
C ASP A 247 -4.62 9.28 -9.16
N LEU A 248 -4.79 9.21 -7.83
CA LEU A 248 -5.73 10.05 -7.08
C LEU A 248 -5.31 11.53 -7.11
N SER A 249 -4.02 11.82 -6.96
CA SER A 249 -3.49 13.18 -7.07
C SER A 249 -3.69 13.75 -8.47
N PHE A 250 -3.41 12.96 -9.51
CA PHE A 250 -3.61 13.37 -10.90
C PHE A 250 -5.09 13.64 -11.21
N LYS A 251 -5.99 12.75 -10.73
CA LYS A 251 -7.44 12.97 -10.83
C LYS A 251 -7.87 14.28 -10.19
N SER A 252 -7.29 14.64 -9.05
CA SER A 252 -7.63 15.86 -8.31
C SER A 252 -7.08 17.12 -8.97
N LEU A 253 -5.85 17.08 -9.49
CA LEU A 253 -5.16 18.23 -10.07
C LEU A 253 -5.57 18.51 -11.52
N GLU A 254 -5.67 17.45 -12.33
CA GLU A 254 -5.90 17.53 -13.79
C GLU A 254 -7.03 16.58 -14.23
N PRO A 255 -8.27 16.78 -13.75
CA PRO A 255 -9.36 15.84 -13.97
C PRO A 255 -9.66 15.59 -15.46
N ILE A 256 -9.57 16.62 -16.30
CA ILE A 256 -9.85 16.48 -17.74
C ILE A 256 -8.83 15.53 -18.37
N LYS A 257 -7.54 15.75 -18.15
CA LYS A 257 -6.47 14.88 -18.67
C LYS A 257 -6.57 13.46 -18.10
N TYR A 258 -6.87 13.36 -16.81
CA TYR A 258 -7.08 12.06 -16.15
C TYR A 258 -8.15 11.24 -16.88
N TYR A 259 -9.34 11.78 -17.09
CA TYR A 259 -10.43 11.04 -17.75
C TYR A 259 -10.16 10.77 -19.22
N GLN A 260 -9.45 11.64 -19.93
CA GLN A 260 -8.99 11.38 -21.31
C GLN A 260 -8.05 10.16 -21.37
N VAL A 261 -7.09 10.07 -20.43
CA VAL A 261 -6.19 8.91 -20.36
C VAL A 261 -6.96 7.65 -19.96
N VAL A 262 -7.88 7.73 -19.00
CA VAL A 262 -8.73 6.61 -18.61
C VAL A 262 -9.53 6.09 -19.81
N TYR A 263 -10.18 6.97 -20.56
CA TYR A 263 -10.96 6.59 -21.75
C TYR A 263 -10.10 5.86 -22.79
N ASN A 264 -8.95 6.44 -23.16
CA ASN A 264 -8.07 5.86 -24.16
C ASN A 264 -7.47 4.52 -23.66
N ARG A 265 -7.11 4.42 -22.38
CA ARG A 265 -6.64 3.19 -21.76
C ARG A 265 -7.71 2.10 -21.81
N THR A 266 -8.94 2.42 -21.42
CA THR A 266 -10.06 1.46 -21.41
C THR A 266 -10.34 0.95 -22.81
N LYS A 267 -10.40 1.84 -23.81
CA LYS A 267 -10.57 1.46 -25.22
C LYS A 267 -9.45 0.50 -25.67
N ARG A 268 -8.19 0.75 -25.27
CA ARG A 268 -7.07 -0.12 -25.61
C ARG A 268 -7.18 -1.47 -24.91
N VAL A 269 -7.55 -1.52 -23.62
CA VAL A 269 -7.73 -2.76 -22.86
C VAL A 269 -8.83 -3.64 -23.47
N GLN A 270 -9.92 -3.04 -23.94
CA GLN A 270 -10.99 -3.77 -24.63
C GLN A 270 -10.51 -4.52 -25.87
N LEU A 271 -9.54 -3.99 -26.62
CA LEU A 271 -8.96 -4.68 -27.77
C LEU A 271 -8.21 -5.98 -27.39
N TYR A 272 -7.68 -6.05 -26.17
CA TYR A 272 -7.02 -7.24 -25.66
C TYR A 272 -8.00 -8.25 -25.06
N ALA A 273 -9.15 -7.80 -24.57
CA ALA A 273 -10.10 -8.65 -23.83
C ALA A 273 -10.50 -9.91 -24.63
N SER A 274 -10.77 -9.78 -25.94
CA SER A 274 -11.12 -10.89 -26.81
C SER A 274 -9.97 -11.87 -27.11
N LYS A 275 -8.72 -11.48 -26.82
CA LYS A 275 -7.50 -12.24 -27.14
C LYS A 275 -6.83 -12.86 -25.90
N ILE A 276 -7.17 -12.34 -24.73
CA ILE A 276 -6.59 -12.75 -23.44
C ILE A 276 -6.89 -14.22 -23.16
N GLU A 277 -8.11 -14.68 -23.45
CA GLU A 277 -8.53 -16.05 -23.14
C GLU A 277 -7.71 -17.09 -23.92
N GLY A 278 -7.52 -16.90 -25.22
CA GLY A 278 -6.69 -17.78 -26.05
C GLY A 278 -5.20 -17.70 -25.68
N LEU A 279 -4.72 -16.52 -25.29
CA LEU A 279 -3.37 -16.34 -24.81
C LEU A 279 -3.14 -17.04 -23.46
N GLN A 280 -4.10 -16.94 -22.54
CA GLN A 280 -4.04 -17.57 -21.24
C GLN A 280 -3.94 -19.08 -21.38
N THR A 281 -4.78 -19.70 -22.22
CA THR A 281 -4.75 -21.14 -22.48
C THR A 281 -3.39 -21.61 -23.01
N LYS A 282 -2.83 -20.89 -23.98
CA LYS A 282 -1.49 -21.19 -24.51
C LYS A 282 -0.39 -21.01 -23.47
N MET A 283 -0.49 -19.97 -22.64
CA MET A 283 0.48 -19.69 -21.59
C MET A 283 0.41 -20.75 -20.49
N ASP A 284 -0.80 -21.17 -20.09
CA ASP A 284 -1.01 -22.23 -19.10
C ASP A 284 -0.43 -23.57 -19.59
N ASP A 285 -0.58 -23.92 -20.88
CA ASP A 285 0.02 -25.10 -21.46
C ASP A 285 1.56 -25.09 -21.39
N ILE A 286 2.17 -23.96 -21.70
CA ILE A 286 3.63 -23.79 -21.60
C ILE A 286 4.09 -23.90 -20.14
N LEU A 287 3.41 -23.22 -19.25
CA LEU A 287 3.78 -23.17 -17.83
C LEU A 287 3.66 -24.54 -17.18
N THR A 288 2.56 -25.25 -17.44
CA THR A 288 2.31 -26.61 -16.93
C THR A 288 3.37 -27.62 -17.41
N LYS A 289 3.84 -27.46 -18.65
CA LYS A 289 4.90 -28.32 -19.22
C LYS A 289 6.32 -27.95 -18.74
N THR A 290 6.52 -26.70 -18.34
CA THR A 290 7.87 -26.17 -18.01
C THR A 290 8.12 -26.10 -16.51
N ILE A 291 7.07 -25.84 -15.72
CA ILE A 291 7.16 -25.67 -14.27
C ILE A 291 6.32 -26.76 -13.61
N PRO A 292 6.94 -27.72 -12.89
CA PRO A 292 6.18 -28.77 -12.19
C PRO A 292 5.42 -28.26 -10.96
N GLY A 293 5.62 -26.99 -10.58
CA GLY A 293 5.04 -26.39 -9.39
C GLY A 293 3.89 -25.42 -9.68
N LYS A 294 3.41 -24.78 -8.63
CA LYS A 294 2.33 -23.79 -8.71
C LYS A 294 2.86 -22.46 -9.27
N TYR A 295 2.07 -21.87 -10.13
CA TYR A 295 2.30 -20.51 -10.65
C TYR A 295 0.99 -19.70 -10.58
N LYS A 296 1.11 -18.40 -10.75
CA LYS A 296 -0.03 -17.47 -10.85
C LYS A 296 0.16 -16.57 -12.07
N LEU A 297 -0.89 -16.39 -12.85
CA LEU A 297 -0.96 -15.43 -13.94
C LEU A 297 -1.77 -14.22 -13.51
N GLU A 298 -1.22 -13.04 -13.68
CA GLU A 298 -1.88 -11.77 -13.36
C GLU A 298 -1.80 -10.82 -14.56
N TYR A 299 -2.95 -10.34 -15.03
CA TYR A 299 -3.00 -9.23 -15.95
C TYR A 299 -2.90 -7.91 -15.19
N ARG A 300 -2.09 -7.00 -15.72
CA ARG A 300 -1.89 -5.68 -15.15
C ARG A 300 -1.99 -4.63 -16.22
N THR A 301 -2.67 -3.53 -15.90
CA THR A 301 -2.62 -2.31 -16.68
C THR A 301 -1.76 -1.26 -16.00
N LYS A 302 -1.02 -0.48 -16.78
CA LYS A 302 -0.23 0.65 -16.26
C LYS A 302 -1.15 1.66 -15.59
N SER A 303 -0.73 2.27 -14.47
CA SER A 303 -1.48 3.32 -13.80
C SER A 303 -1.74 4.52 -14.72
N VAL A 304 -2.81 5.26 -14.47
CA VAL A 304 -3.24 6.38 -15.33
C VAL A 304 -2.16 7.46 -15.40
N TYR A 305 -1.63 7.84 -14.23
CA TYR A 305 -0.57 8.84 -14.12
C TYR A 305 0.73 8.38 -14.80
N SER A 306 1.13 7.12 -14.60
CA SER A 306 2.33 6.59 -15.26
C SER A 306 2.17 6.49 -16.78
N ALA A 307 0.96 6.19 -17.27
CA ALA A 307 0.65 6.20 -18.69
C ALA A 307 0.74 7.63 -19.24
N TRP A 308 0.08 8.60 -18.58
CA TRP A 308 0.16 10.02 -18.95
C TRP A 308 1.60 10.54 -18.97
N LYS A 309 2.36 10.33 -17.90
CA LYS A 309 3.80 10.75 -17.89
C LYS A 309 4.61 10.18 -19.05
N LYS A 310 4.29 8.95 -19.48
CA LYS A 310 4.95 8.34 -20.64
C LYS A 310 4.53 9.01 -21.94
N THR A 311 3.25 9.31 -22.13
CA THR A 311 2.77 10.02 -23.32
C THR A 311 3.42 11.40 -23.46
N GLU A 312 3.50 12.15 -22.35
CA GLU A 312 4.20 13.44 -22.32
C GLU A 312 5.69 13.30 -22.66
N ARG A 313 6.39 12.31 -22.06
CA ARG A 313 7.82 12.09 -22.29
C ARG A 313 8.16 11.73 -23.72
N TYR A 314 7.34 10.91 -24.37
CA TYR A 314 7.61 10.39 -25.72
C TYR A 314 6.79 11.11 -26.79
N ASN A 315 6.02 12.12 -26.42
CA ASN A 315 5.12 12.87 -27.31
C ASN A 315 4.26 11.92 -28.19
N CYS A 316 3.61 10.95 -27.56
CA CYS A 316 2.84 9.91 -28.24
C CYS A 316 1.46 9.72 -27.60
N GLY A 317 0.56 9.02 -28.31
CA GLY A 317 -0.74 8.66 -27.76
C GLY A 317 -0.68 7.52 -26.73
N VAL A 318 -1.72 7.38 -25.91
CA VAL A 318 -1.85 6.23 -24.99
C VAL A 318 -1.91 4.90 -25.75
N SER A 319 -2.48 4.90 -26.96
CA SER A 319 -2.53 3.76 -27.88
C SER A 319 -1.16 3.25 -28.32
N ASP A 320 -0.14 4.12 -28.33
CA ASP A 320 1.18 3.81 -28.85
C ASP A 320 2.10 3.21 -27.78
N LEU A 321 1.66 3.23 -26.53
CA LEU A 321 2.39 2.65 -25.42
C LEU A 321 2.44 1.12 -25.52
N LYS A 322 3.66 0.56 -25.65
CA LYS A 322 3.89 -0.89 -25.80
C LYS A 322 3.74 -1.66 -24.50
N ASP A 323 3.84 -1.00 -23.33
CA ASP A 323 3.79 -1.55 -21.99
C ASP A 323 2.53 -1.10 -21.19
N LEU A 324 1.48 -0.76 -21.92
CA LEU A 324 0.20 -0.37 -21.28
C LEU A 324 -0.47 -1.54 -20.59
N ILE A 325 -0.33 -2.73 -21.17
CA ILE A 325 -0.88 -3.98 -20.66
C ILE A 325 0.28 -4.96 -20.49
N ALA A 326 0.32 -5.62 -19.34
CA ALA A 326 1.30 -6.62 -19.03
C ALA A 326 0.64 -7.90 -18.50
N LEU A 327 1.23 -9.05 -18.84
CA LEU A 327 0.95 -10.33 -18.21
C LEU A 327 2.14 -10.64 -17.28
N ARG A 328 1.81 -10.85 -16.01
CA ARG A 328 2.78 -11.21 -14.98
C ARG A 328 2.69 -12.69 -14.68
N ILE A 329 3.83 -13.38 -14.72
CA ILE A 329 4.00 -14.77 -14.37
C ILE A 329 4.73 -14.81 -13.03
N ILE A 330 4.07 -15.34 -12.01
CA ILE A 330 4.61 -15.47 -10.65
C ILE A 330 4.81 -16.96 -10.38
N ILE A 331 6.06 -17.37 -10.15
CA ILE A 331 6.45 -18.76 -9.94
C ILE A 331 6.54 -19.01 -8.44
N ASN A 332 5.81 -20.01 -7.93
CA ASN A 332 5.98 -20.46 -6.56
C ASN A 332 7.28 -21.27 -6.44
N GLU A 333 8.08 -20.95 -5.44
CA GLU A 333 9.41 -21.55 -5.21
C GLU A 333 9.39 -22.81 -4.35
N ASP A 334 8.27 -23.22 -3.79
CA ASP A 334 8.16 -24.30 -2.79
C ASP A 334 8.63 -25.68 -3.30
N TRP A 335 8.76 -25.88 -4.63
CA TRP A 335 9.21 -27.11 -5.26
C TRP A 335 10.68 -27.11 -5.72
N VAL A 336 11.38 -25.98 -5.59
CA VAL A 336 12.74 -25.78 -6.13
C VAL A 336 13.81 -26.09 -5.08
N TYR A 337 13.65 -27.17 -4.32
CA TYR A 337 14.59 -27.53 -3.27
C TYR A 337 15.98 -27.95 -3.76
N HIS A 338 16.17 -28.22 -5.07
CA HIS A 338 17.41 -28.73 -5.64
C HIS A 338 18.05 -27.84 -6.73
N LEU A 339 17.44 -26.76 -7.15
CA LEU A 339 18.05 -25.80 -8.06
C LEU A 339 18.78 -24.77 -7.22
N SER A 340 20.09 -24.73 -7.31
CA SER A 340 20.95 -23.76 -6.61
C SER A 340 20.64 -22.29 -6.97
N GLU A 341 19.84 -22.07 -8.02
CA GLU A 341 19.37 -20.77 -8.47
C GLU A 341 17.91 -20.82 -8.93
N THR A 342 16.99 -20.51 -8.03
CA THR A 342 15.55 -20.34 -8.31
C THR A 342 15.27 -19.35 -9.45
N SER A 343 16.18 -18.43 -9.70
CA SER A 343 16.13 -17.47 -10.80
C SER A 343 16.27 -18.09 -12.19
N GLY A 344 16.98 -19.22 -12.31
CA GLY A 344 17.20 -19.90 -13.59
C GLY A 344 15.92 -20.32 -14.30
N VAL A 345 14.87 -20.67 -13.53
CA VAL A 345 13.55 -21.02 -14.09
C VAL A 345 12.91 -19.85 -14.84
N CYS A 346 13.12 -18.62 -14.38
CA CYS A 346 12.62 -17.43 -15.07
C CYS A 346 13.22 -17.28 -16.47
N PHE A 347 14.51 -17.63 -16.64
CA PHE A 347 15.21 -17.56 -17.94
C PHE A 347 14.78 -18.71 -18.87
N ILE A 348 14.54 -19.90 -18.33
CA ILE A 348 14.00 -21.04 -19.10
C ILE A 348 12.63 -20.67 -19.66
N LEU A 349 11.76 -20.07 -18.85
CA LEU A 349 10.46 -19.58 -19.30
C LEU A 349 10.57 -18.49 -20.36
N LEU A 350 11.47 -17.53 -20.18
CA LEU A 350 11.70 -16.47 -21.16
C LEU A 350 12.07 -17.08 -22.51
N SER A 351 12.99 -18.06 -22.54
CA SER A 351 13.39 -18.76 -23.76
C SER A 351 12.20 -19.49 -24.41
N LYS A 352 11.38 -20.20 -23.63
CA LYS A 352 10.18 -20.88 -24.12
C LYS A 352 9.16 -19.93 -24.72
N ILE A 353 8.92 -18.80 -24.07
CA ILE A 353 7.99 -17.77 -24.56
C ILE A 353 8.50 -17.20 -25.90
N HIS A 354 9.79 -16.91 -26.02
CA HIS A 354 10.41 -16.39 -27.24
C HIS A 354 10.45 -17.42 -28.39
N SER A 355 10.39 -18.72 -28.09
CA SER A 355 10.30 -19.76 -29.13
C SER A 355 8.90 -19.82 -29.79
N ILE A 356 7.86 -19.27 -29.14
CA ILE A 356 6.47 -19.34 -29.60
C ILE A 356 5.98 -18.01 -30.14
N TRP A 357 6.34 -16.88 -29.49
CA TRP A 357 5.95 -15.54 -29.92
C TRP A 357 7.15 -14.70 -30.32
N LYS A 358 6.98 -13.96 -31.41
CA LYS A 358 7.96 -12.91 -31.76
C LYS A 358 8.03 -11.88 -30.63
N TYR A 359 9.22 -11.53 -30.21
CA TYR A 359 9.45 -10.44 -29.25
C TYR A 359 10.00 -9.21 -29.97
N ILE A 360 9.80 -8.03 -29.37
CA ILE A 360 10.33 -6.77 -29.89
C ILE A 360 11.78 -6.62 -29.44
N PRO A 361 12.76 -6.50 -30.38
CA PRO A 361 14.15 -6.32 -30.02
C PRO A 361 14.36 -5.11 -29.09
N GLY A 362 15.31 -5.23 -28.16
CA GLY A 362 15.61 -4.18 -27.16
C GLY A 362 14.61 -4.01 -26.02
N THR A 363 13.56 -4.85 -25.96
CA THR A 363 12.58 -4.80 -24.85
C THR A 363 12.90 -5.77 -23.72
N VAL A 364 13.83 -6.68 -23.91
CA VAL A 364 14.28 -7.60 -22.84
C VAL A 364 15.06 -6.81 -21.80
N LYS A 365 14.62 -6.89 -20.54
CA LYS A 365 15.27 -6.25 -19.38
C LYS A 365 15.47 -7.27 -18.29
N ASP A 366 16.69 -7.44 -17.90
CA ASP A 366 17.10 -8.34 -16.83
C ASP A 366 17.27 -7.53 -15.52
N TYR A 367 16.19 -7.50 -14.73
CA TYR A 367 16.24 -6.95 -13.39
C TYR A 367 16.45 -8.05 -12.32
N ILE A 368 16.72 -9.29 -12.72
CA ILE A 368 17.09 -10.35 -11.78
C ILE A 368 18.56 -10.23 -11.42
N HIS A 369 19.44 -10.19 -12.44
CA HIS A 369 20.87 -9.99 -12.24
C HIS A 369 21.25 -8.54 -11.96
N PHE A 370 20.46 -7.58 -12.49
CA PHE A 370 20.66 -6.16 -12.27
C PHE A 370 19.43 -5.54 -11.56
N PRO A 371 19.23 -5.83 -10.26
CA PRO A 371 18.10 -5.29 -9.51
C PRO A 371 18.06 -3.77 -9.55
N LYS A 372 16.85 -3.22 -9.53
CA LYS A 372 16.72 -1.77 -9.34
C LYS A 372 17.15 -1.40 -7.91
N PRO A 373 17.53 -0.13 -7.70
CA PRO A 373 17.99 0.33 -6.39
C PRO A 373 17.01 0.09 -5.23
N ASN A 374 15.70 0.01 -5.52
CA ASN A 374 14.66 -0.34 -4.53
C ASN A 374 14.46 -1.86 -4.35
N GLY A 375 15.38 -2.70 -4.82
CA GLY A 375 15.31 -4.15 -4.69
C GLY A 375 14.35 -4.84 -5.68
N TYR A 376 13.76 -4.12 -6.64
CA TYR A 376 12.87 -4.71 -7.63
C TYR A 376 13.61 -5.67 -8.55
N GLN A 377 13.12 -6.91 -8.64
CA GLN A 377 13.63 -7.97 -9.52
C GLN A 377 12.50 -8.54 -10.39
N SER A 378 12.77 -8.72 -11.68
CA SER A 378 11.88 -9.39 -12.64
C SER A 378 12.58 -9.46 -14.01
N LEU A 379 12.27 -10.46 -14.84
CA LEU A 379 12.55 -10.38 -16.27
C LEU A 379 11.38 -9.69 -16.98
N HIS A 380 11.70 -8.79 -17.90
CA HIS A 380 10.71 -8.16 -18.73
C HIS A 380 11.02 -8.43 -20.21
N THR A 381 9.98 -8.65 -21.00
CA THR A 381 10.04 -8.71 -22.45
C THR A 381 8.72 -8.24 -23.02
N THR A 382 8.71 -7.78 -24.28
CA THR A 382 7.47 -7.46 -25.00
C THR A 382 7.33 -8.39 -26.18
N ILE A 383 6.29 -9.20 -26.17
CA ILE A 383 5.94 -10.11 -27.26
C ILE A 383 4.85 -9.48 -28.14
N LEU A 384 4.76 -9.97 -29.37
CA LEU A 384 3.68 -9.66 -30.29
C LEU A 384 2.67 -10.80 -30.28
N ILE A 385 1.47 -10.48 -29.85
CA ILE A 385 0.31 -11.40 -29.92
C ILE A 385 -0.48 -11.11 -31.19
N ASP A 386 -1.58 -11.81 -31.45
CA ASP A 386 -2.41 -11.71 -32.64
C ASP A 386 -2.46 -10.30 -33.26
N ASN A 387 -2.26 -10.21 -34.59
CA ASN A 387 -2.22 -8.95 -35.34
C ASN A 387 -1.19 -7.92 -34.84
N ASN A 388 -0.02 -8.37 -34.39
CA ASN A 388 1.09 -7.54 -33.92
C ASN A 388 0.77 -6.65 -32.72
N LEU A 389 -0.17 -7.05 -31.85
CA LEU A 389 -0.43 -6.33 -30.61
C LEU A 389 0.69 -6.55 -29.58
N PRO A 390 1.35 -5.50 -29.09
CA PRO A 390 2.43 -5.64 -28.09
C PRO A 390 1.87 -5.97 -26.72
N LEU A 391 2.41 -7.00 -26.07
CA LEU A 391 2.11 -7.36 -24.69
C LEU A 391 3.40 -7.50 -23.90
N GLU A 392 3.53 -6.75 -22.81
CA GLU A 392 4.64 -6.92 -21.89
C GLU A 392 4.46 -8.20 -21.06
N ILE A 393 5.50 -9.02 -20.99
CA ILE A 393 5.57 -10.20 -20.12
C ILE A 393 6.55 -9.89 -18.98
N GLN A 394 6.12 -10.09 -17.75
CA GLN A 394 6.92 -9.94 -16.53
C GLN A 394 7.03 -11.30 -15.84
N ILE A 395 8.26 -11.84 -15.73
CA ILE A 395 8.51 -13.15 -15.11
C ILE A 395 9.29 -12.93 -13.82
N ARG A 396 8.78 -13.47 -12.72
CA ARG A 396 9.42 -13.37 -11.41
C ARG A 396 8.96 -14.47 -10.47
N THR A 397 9.76 -14.76 -9.45
CA THR A 397 9.39 -15.69 -8.39
C THR A 397 8.43 -15.04 -7.38
N GLN A 398 7.79 -15.84 -6.53
CA GLN A 398 6.92 -15.32 -5.46
C GLN A 398 7.68 -14.40 -4.49
N LYS A 399 8.94 -14.73 -4.19
CA LYS A 399 9.80 -13.89 -3.35
C LYS A 399 10.07 -12.52 -4.00
N MET A 400 10.45 -12.51 -5.29
CA MET A 400 10.63 -11.27 -6.04
C MET A 400 9.32 -10.48 -6.15
N HIS A 401 8.18 -11.18 -6.27
CA HIS A 401 6.86 -10.57 -6.29
C HIS A 401 6.55 -9.85 -4.97
N ASN A 402 6.79 -10.50 -3.85
CA ASN A 402 6.56 -9.91 -2.54
C ASN A 402 7.42 -8.65 -2.33
N ILE A 403 8.69 -8.70 -2.73
CA ILE A 403 9.59 -7.53 -2.67
C ILE A 403 9.07 -6.40 -3.58
N ALA A 404 8.59 -6.74 -4.77
CA ALA A 404 8.11 -5.74 -5.72
C ALA A 404 6.77 -5.09 -5.30
N GLU A 405 5.88 -5.79 -4.61
CA GLU A 405 4.57 -5.25 -4.21
C GLU A 405 4.59 -4.56 -2.84
N TYR A 406 5.35 -5.14 -1.89
CA TYR A 406 5.37 -4.71 -0.48
C TYR A 406 6.69 -4.07 -0.05
N GLY A 407 7.65 -3.95 -0.98
CA GLY A 407 8.95 -3.35 -0.73
C GLY A 407 9.83 -4.14 0.21
N THR A 408 10.85 -3.46 0.73
CA THR A 408 11.74 -4.01 1.75
C THR A 408 11.01 -4.32 3.06
N ALA A 409 9.84 -3.75 3.28
CA ALA A 409 8.98 -4.06 4.42
C ALA A 409 8.66 -5.57 4.53
N ALA A 410 8.54 -6.28 3.40
CA ALA A 410 8.36 -7.74 3.40
C ALA A 410 9.55 -8.52 3.98
N HIS A 411 10.76 -7.95 4.03
CA HIS A 411 11.98 -8.59 4.55
C HIS A 411 12.21 -8.41 6.05
N TRP A 412 11.53 -7.47 6.70
CA TRP A 412 11.83 -7.14 8.08
C TRP A 412 11.40 -8.20 9.10
N LYS A 413 10.44 -9.05 8.77
CA LYS A 413 10.08 -10.24 9.57
C LYS A 413 11.26 -11.19 9.82
N TYR A 414 12.26 -11.21 8.93
CA TYR A 414 13.44 -12.09 9.06
C TYR A 414 14.62 -11.45 9.79
N LYS A 415 14.68 -10.12 9.90
CA LYS A 415 15.83 -9.42 10.50
C LYS A 415 15.62 -8.97 11.94
N SER A 416 14.39 -8.89 12.44
CA SER A 416 14.11 -8.49 13.83
C SER A 416 14.69 -9.45 14.89
N ASN A 417 15.09 -10.67 14.50
CA ASN A 417 15.66 -11.65 15.42
C ASN A 417 17.21 -11.72 15.44
N LYS A 418 17.94 -10.92 14.65
CA LYS A 418 19.40 -11.18 14.52
C LYS A 418 20.34 -9.98 14.27
N THR A 419 19.93 -8.76 14.21
CA THR A 419 20.94 -7.68 14.03
C THR A 419 20.59 -6.40 14.79
N ASN A 420 21.47 -6.03 15.71
CA ASN A 420 21.65 -4.66 16.16
C ASN A 420 21.64 -3.70 14.94
N GLY A 421 20.66 -2.80 14.91
CA GLY A 421 20.61 -1.50 14.29
C GLY A 421 21.57 -1.17 13.14
N ARG A 422 21.60 -1.94 12.03
CA ARG A 422 22.16 -1.40 10.79
C ARG A 422 21.05 -0.68 10.05
N SER A 423 21.19 0.63 9.97
CA SER A 423 20.36 1.54 9.21
C SER A 423 20.16 1.03 7.77
N VAL A 424 18.99 1.29 7.20
CA VAL A 424 18.74 1.09 5.78
C VAL A 424 19.58 2.13 5.05
N GLY A 425 20.47 1.76 4.15
CA GLY A 425 21.51 2.61 3.57
C GLY A 425 21.08 3.99 3.01
N TRP A 426 19.75 4.18 2.73
CA TRP A 426 19.24 5.51 2.37
C TRP A 426 18.94 6.39 3.60
N LEU A 427 18.86 5.83 4.82
CA LEU A 427 18.75 6.57 6.08
C LEU A 427 20.10 7.16 6.48
N ASP A 428 21.21 6.59 6.01
CA ASP A 428 22.57 7.10 6.26
C ASP A 428 22.78 8.48 5.62
N ILE A 429 22.01 8.82 4.56
CA ILE A 429 22.02 10.14 3.94
C ILE A 429 21.46 11.21 4.87
N PHE A 430 20.50 10.87 5.73
CA PHE A 430 20.00 11.80 6.73
C PHE A 430 21.05 12.08 7.81
N ASP A 431 21.92 11.10 8.14
CA ASP A 431 23.04 11.31 9.06
C ASP A 431 24.08 12.26 8.49
N GLU A 432 24.39 12.12 7.20
CA GLU A 432 25.34 12.99 6.52
C GLU A 432 24.78 14.43 6.42
N TRP A 433 23.49 14.54 6.11
CA TRP A 433 22.84 15.85 6.03
C TRP A 433 22.65 16.53 7.39
N ASP A 434 22.29 15.78 8.43
CA ASP A 434 22.15 16.33 9.78
C ASP A 434 23.48 16.90 10.32
N ARG A 435 24.62 16.33 9.87
CA ARG A 435 25.97 16.81 10.20
C ARG A 435 26.38 18.05 9.39
N THR A 436 25.92 18.21 8.16
CA THR A 436 26.40 19.28 7.28
C THR A 436 25.67 20.61 7.45
N ASN A 437 24.53 20.64 8.16
CA ASN A 437 23.76 21.87 8.45
C ASN A 437 23.44 22.73 7.19
N GLU A 438 23.57 22.19 5.98
CA GLU A 438 23.29 22.91 4.75
C GLU A 438 21.80 23.05 4.50
N LYS A 439 21.33 24.31 4.51
CA LYS A 439 19.92 24.72 4.39
C LYS A 439 19.31 24.51 3.00
N THR A 440 20.05 24.00 2.03
CA THR A 440 19.63 23.99 0.64
C THR A 440 19.09 22.66 0.17
N ASP A 441 17.84 22.67 -0.31
CA ASP A 441 17.23 21.66 -1.19
C ASP A 441 17.27 20.19 -0.69
N LEU A 442 17.17 19.95 0.62
CA LEU A 442 17.18 18.59 1.17
C LEU A 442 16.12 17.70 0.52
N ILE A 443 14.89 18.20 0.41
CA ILE A 443 13.78 17.43 -0.17
C ILE A 443 14.12 17.07 -1.61
N LYS A 444 14.66 18.03 -2.38
CA LYS A 444 15.08 17.79 -3.75
C LYS A 444 16.32 16.91 -3.81
N SER A 445 17.26 17.02 -2.89
CA SER A 445 18.46 16.17 -2.85
C SER A 445 18.12 14.75 -2.41
N VAL A 446 17.35 14.56 -1.35
CA VAL A 446 16.90 13.24 -0.90
C VAL A 446 16.00 12.56 -1.92
N LEU A 447 15.13 13.32 -2.61
CA LEU A 447 14.24 12.78 -3.63
C LEU A 447 14.89 12.65 -5.03
N LYS A 448 15.97 13.39 -5.33
CA LYS A 448 16.67 13.39 -6.62
C LYS A 448 17.96 12.58 -6.65
N LEU A 449 18.55 12.22 -5.51
CA LEU A 449 19.79 11.46 -5.50
C LEU A 449 19.66 10.16 -6.29
N PRO A 450 20.55 9.91 -7.25
CA PRO A 450 20.65 8.61 -7.88
C PRO A 450 21.09 7.60 -6.82
N VAL A 451 20.31 6.55 -6.67
CA VAL A 451 20.52 5.46 -5.67
C VAL A 451 21.86 4.73 -5.90
N THR A 452 22.60 5.02 -6.97
CA THR A 452 23.90 4.45 -7.32
C THR A 452 25.08 4.89 -6.42
N LYS A 453 24.88 5.84 -5.51
CA LYS A 453 25.91 6.22 -4.50
C LYS A 453 25.72 5.52 -3.14
N LEU A 454 24.84 4.52 -3.07
CA LEU A 454 24.41 3.90 -1.81
C LEU A 454 24.68 2.39 -1.75
N MET A 455 25.63 1.90 -2.55
CA MET A 455 26.24 0.57 -2.37
C MET A 455 27.63 0.69 -1.78
#